data_f2d2e7574dd22cd0b0c0418fc64edb17
#
_entry.id   f2d2e7574dd22cd0b0c0418fc64edb17
#
_cell.length_a   1.000
_cell.length_b   1.000
_cell.length_c   1.000
_cell.angle_alpha   90.00
_cell.angle_beta   90.00
_cell.angle_gamma   90.00
#
_symmetry.space_group_name_H-M   'P 1'
#
loop_
_entity.id
_entity.type
_entity.pdbx_description
1 polymer ?
#
loop_
_entity_poly.entity_id
_entity_poly.type
_entity_poly.pdbx_seq_one_letter_code
_entity_poly.pdbx_strand_id
1 'polypeptide(L)'
;MAANISIPEFYNGQSIFLTGGTGFIGKVLVEKLLRSCPGIENVYMLCRSKKGKNINERFEEITSSPVFNLLREQNPQALNKIILIEGDIAMLEMGISKTDQEILKDKVTIVMHSAATVSFTEPLKVAVNTNLRSVRELICLAKDMKNLQSFVHISTAFANWFELNVKEEVYPSIYDPDDIIELANRLPDETLNKITPIFLGKHVNTYTFTKSLAENLVKREKNLPTIIIKPSMVGASVSEPHVGWIDSLMGPARYIYYTTQGIFRSVYLPNRSAAIDFVPVDFTTNLTIAAPWKCEIDKRTNSSMTYPYIYFSATGSVNQLLWKDYFKNSRDFGRTIPPKNAIWYPQIRLHKTKIGHHIDVALTHFIPAYLNDLVAKIKGQKAIFDE
;
A
#
# COMPACT_ATOMS: atom_id res chain seq x y z
N MET A 1 -30.43 20.08 -14.41
CA MET A 1 -30.36 18.87 -13.57
C MET A 1 -29.09 18.12 -13.95
N ALA A 2 -28.08 18.10 -13.11
CA ALA A 2 -26.90 17.27 -13.36
C ALA A 2 -27.39 15.80 -13.38
N ALA A 3 -27.22 15.13 -14.51
CA ALA A 3 -27.58 13.72 -14.61
C ALA A 3 -26.85 12.94 -13.51
N ASN A 4 -27.59 12.22 -12.68
CA ASN A 4 -27.05 11.33 -11.68
C ASN A 4 -26.41 10.13 -12.38
N ILE A 5 -25.16 10.29 -12.85
CA ILE A 5 -24.38 9.22 -13.45
C ILE A 5 -23.96 8.28 -12.34
N SER A 6 -24.25 7.00 -12.45
CA SER A 6 -23.73 5.97 -11.53
C SER A 6 -22.23 5.76 -11.72
N ILE A 7 -21.56 5.14 -10.72
CA ILE A 7 -20.14 4.84 -10.83
C ILE A 7 -19.84 3.95 -12.04
N PRO A 8 -20.55 2.85 -12.32
CA PRO A 8 -20.32 2.05 -13.53
C PRO A 8 -20.48 2.84 -14.83
N GLU A 9 -21.47 3.72 -14.92
CA GLU A 9 -21.66 4.57 -16.10
C GLU A 9 -20.53 5.57 -16.30
N PHE A 10 -19.97 6.15 -15.23
CA PHE A 10 -18.79 7.02 -15.31
C PHE A 10 -17.60 6.29 -15.93
N TYR A 11 -17.42 5.01 -15.62
CA TYR A 11 -16.31 4.20 -16.14
C TYR A 11 -16.54 3.65 -17.55
N ASN A 12 -17.69 3.85 -18.17
CA ASN A 12 -17.93 3.41 -19.55
C ASN A 12 -16.99 4.13 -20.52
N GLY A 13 -16.24 3.36 -21.32
CA GLY A 13 -15.27 3.86 -22.28
C GLY A 13 -14.00 4.46 -21.66
N GLN A 14 -13.81 4.38 -20.35
CA GLN A 14 -12.59 4.85 -19.69
C GLN A 14 -11.44 3.87 -19.87
N SER A 15 -10.25 4.42 -20.08
CA SER A 15 -8.98 3.69 -20.13
C SER A 15 -8.12 4.09 -18.92
N ILE A 16 -7.74 3.11 -18.10
CA ILE A 16 -7.06 3.33 -16.83
C ILE A 16 -5.58 2.95 -16.96
N PHE A 17 -4.65 3.83 -16.56
CA PHE A 17 -3.26 3.43 -16.30
C PHE A 17 -3.05 3.19 -14.82
N LEU A 18 -2.70 1.95 -14.48
CA LEU A 18 -2.52 1.50 -13.10
C LEU A 18 -1.08 1.09 -12.83
N THR A 19 -0.45 1.73 -11.87
CA THR A 19 0.80 1.24 -11.28
C THR A 19 0.51 0.48 -9.99
N GLY A 20 1.30 -0.53 -9.69
CA GLY A 20 1.10 -1.32 -8.48
C GLY A 20 -0.04 -2.36 -8.57
N GLY A 21 -0.58 -2.63 -9.75
CA GLY A 21 -1.62 -3.64 -9.97
C GLY A 21 -1.27 -5.07 -9.53
N THR A 22 0.02 -5.36 -9.38
CA THR A 22 0.54 -6.64 -8.87
C THR A 22 0.62 -6.72 -7.35
N GLY A 23 0.38 -5.61 -6.65
CA GLY A 23 0.41 -5.51 -5.18
C GLY A 23 -0.92 -5.88 -4.53
N PHE A 24 -0.95 -5.86 -3.19
CA PHE A 24 -2.13 -6.22 -2.40
C PHE A 24 -3.37 -5.38 -2.75
N ILE A 25 -3.28 -4.05 -2.60
CA ILE A 25 -4.40 -3.14 -2.94
C ILE A 25 -4.68 -3.19 -4.44
N GLY A 26 -3.64 -3.21 -5.28
CA GLY A 26 -3.79 -3.16 -6.73
C GLY A 26 -4.53 -4.35 -7.32
N LYS A 27 -4.33 -5.57 -6.81
CA LYS A 27 -5.06 -6.76 -7.26
C LYS A 27 -6.56 -6.66 -6.97
N VAL A 28 -6.93 -6.22 -5.76
CA VAL A 28 -8.35 -5.99 -5.41
C VAL A 28 -8.95 -4.87 -6.26
N LEU A 29 -8.16 -3.82 -6.52
CA LEU A 29 -8.59 -2.70 -7.36
C LEU A 29 -8.88 -3.14 -8.81
N VAL A 30 -8.00 -3.93 -9.41
CA VAL A 30 -8.20 -4.49 -10.76
C VAL A 30 -9.43 -5.41 -10.80
N GLU A 31 -9.53 -6.32 -9.85
CA GLU A 31 -10.67 -7.23 -9.74
C GLU A 31 -12.00 -6.46 -9.64
N LYS A 32 -12.05 -5.50 -8.71
CA LYS A 32 -13.28 -4.72 -8.46
C LYS A 32 -13.66 -3.84 -9.64
N LEU A 33 -12.70 -3.17 -10.28
CA LEU A 33 -12.93 -2.36 -11.47
C LEU A 33 -13.53 -3.20 -12.60
N LEU A 34 -12.91 -4.32 -12.93
CA LEU A 34 -13.36 -5.16 -14.05
C LEU A 34 -14.69 -5.84 -13.78
N ARG A 35 -14.99 -6.23 -12.53
CA ARG A 35 -16.25 -6.86 -12.14
C ARG A 35 -17.39 -5.87 -12.02
N SER A 36 -17.16 -4.71 -11.40
CA SER A 36 -18.23 -3.74 -11.09
C SER A 36 -18.40 -2.65 -12.13
N CYS A 37 -17.43 -2.42 -12.99
CA CYS A 37 -17.45 -1.43 -14.07
C CYS A 37 -17.16 -2.11 -15.41
N PRO A 38 -18.06 -2.98 -15.91
CA PRO A 38 -17.80 -3.79 -17.09
C PRO A 38 -17.65 -2.98 -18.39
N GLY A 39 -18.07 -1.71 -18.37
CA GLY A 39 -17.93 -0.78 -19.51
C GLY A 39 -16.54 -0.14 -19.62
N ILE A 40 -15.58 -0.42 -18.73
CA ILE A 40 -14.19 0.01 -18.89
C ILE A 40 -13.65 -0.48 -20.23
N GLU A 41 -12.93 0.37 -20.95
CA GLU A 41 -12.31 -0.01 -22.22
C GLU A 41 -11.07 -0.86 -21.97
N ASN A 42 -10.04 -0.31 -21.32
CA ASN A 42 -8.80 -1.01 -21.01
C ASN A 42 -8.23 -0.62 -19.63
N VAL A 43 -7.48 -1.55 -19.05
CA VAL A 43 -6.61 -1.31 -17.89
C VAL A 43 -5.17 -1.55 -18.30
N TYR A 44 -4.43 -0.49 -18.57
CA TYR A 44 -2.98 -0.53 -18.81
C TYR A 44 -2.27 -0.72 -17.48
N MET A 45 -1.70 -1.89 -17.24
CA MET A 45 -1.11 -2.25 -15.96
C MET A 45 0.41 -2.29 -16.05
N LEU A 46 1.08 -1.38 -15.33
CA LEU A 46 2.55 -1.40 -15.23
C LEU A 46 3.02 -2.66 -14.50
N CYS A 47 3.83 -3.46 -15.16
CA CYS A 47 4.37 -4.71 -14.66
C CYS A 47 5.86 -4.83 -14.98
N ARG A 48 6.66 -5.21 -13.98
CA ARG A 48 8.09 -5.48 -14.17
C ARG A 48 8.37 -6.97 -14.22
N SER A 49 9.37 -7.39 -14.95
CA SER A 49 9.97 -8.73 -14.83
C SER A 49 10.57 -8.91 -13.43
N LYS A 50 10.38 -10.04 -12.79
CA LYS A 50 10.84 -10.30 -11.42
C LYS A 50 11.10 -11.77 -11.16
N LYS A 51 12.17 -12.11 -10.44
CA LYS A 51 12.53 -13.50 -10.05
C LYS A 51 12.64 -14.46 -11.23
N GLY A 52 13.19 -14.00 -12.35
CA GLY A 52 13.33 -14.82 -13.58
C GLY A 52 12.05 -15.02 -14.38
N LYS A 53 10.90 -14.48 -13.92
CA LYS A 53 9.64 -14.51 -14.65
C LYS A 53 9.48 -13.25 -15.50
N ASN A 54 9.05 -13.43 -16.75
CA ASN A 54 8.65 -12.32 -17.63
C ASN A 54 7.28 -11.74 -17.20
N ILE A 55 6.85 -10.65 -17.84
CA ILE A 55 5.61 -9.97 -17.47
C ILE A 55 4.36 -10.83 -17.69
N ASN A 56 4.33 -11.67 -18.74
CA ASN A 56 3.19 -12.54 -19.04
C ASN A 56 3.07 -13.67 -18.02
N GLU A 57 4.16 -14.33 -17.68
CA GLU A 57 4.18 -15.35 -16.61
C GLU A 57 3.74 -14.78 -15.27
N ARG A 58 4.14 -13.55 -14.96
CA ARG A 58 3.68 -12.86 -13.76
C ARG A 58 2.20 -12.50 -13.81
N PHE A 59 1.71 -12.11 -14.97
CA PHE A 59 0.30 -11.82 -15.16
C PHE A 59 -0.56 -13.07 -14.96
N GLU A 60 -0.18 -14.20 -15.54
CA GLU A 60 -0.86 -15.48 -15.35
C GLU A 60 -0.88 -15.89 -13.86
N GLU A 61 0.26 -15.75 -13.15
CA GLU A 61 0.34 -16.01 -11.72
C GLU A 61 -0.62 -15.12 -10.91
N ILE A 62 -0.70 -13.83 -11.25
CA ILE A 62 -1.56 -12.86 -10.56
C ILE A 62 -3.03 -13.17 -10.82
N THR A 63 -3.41 -13.34 -12.08
CA THR A 63 -4.80 -13.55 -12.50
C THR A 63 -5.33 -14.93 -12.13
N SER A 64 -4.45 -15.92 -11.91
CA SER A 64 -4.82 -17.22 -11.35
C SER A 64 -5.05 -17.18 -9.83
N SER A 65 -4.65 -16.11 -9.15
CA SER A 65 -4.80 -16.02 -7.69
C SER A 65 -6.27 -16.00 -7.25
N PRO A 66 -6.58 -16.46 -6.01
CA PRO A 66 -7.97 -16.55 -5.50
C PRO A 66 -8.73 -15.22 -5.51
N VAL A 67 -8.04 -14.08 -5.47
CA VAL A 67 -8.69 -12.76 -5.53
C VAL A 67 -9.55 -12.59 -6.79
N PHE A 68 -9.18 -13.22 -7.90
CA PHE A 68 -9.89 -13.13 -9.17
C PHE A 68 -10.94 -14.25 -9.39
N ASN A 69 -11.19 -15.14 -8.40
CA ASN A 69 -12.15 -16.21 -8.56
C ASN A 69 -13.53 -15.69 -8.94
N LEU A 70 -14.05 -14.72 -8.20
CA LEU A 70 -15.36 -14.13 -8.43
C LEU A 70 -15.48 -13.48 -9.82
N LEU A 71 -14.45 -12.77 -10.26
CA LEU A 71 -14.41 -12.19 -11.60
C LEU A 71 -14.39 -13.28 -12.67
N ARG A 72 -13.58 -14.35 -12.51
CA ARG A 72 -13.53 -15.46 -13.46
C ARG A 72 -14.85 -16.22 -13.57
N GLU A 73 -15.58 -16.35 -12.46
CA GLU A 73 -16.90 -17.00 -12.44
C GLU A 73 -17.96 -16.13 -13.13
N GLN A 74 -17.96 -14.82 -12.88
CA GLN A 74 -18.97 -13.91 -13.40
C GLN A 74 -18.70 -13.44 -14.84
N ASN A 75 -17.44 -13.10 -15.15
CA ASN A 75 -17.04 -12.55 -16.45
C ASN A 75 -15.55 -12.85 -16.75
N PRO A 76 -15.21 -14.08 -17.19
CA PRO A 76 -13.83 -14.44 -17.48
C PRO A 76 -13.19 -13.60 -18.59
N GLN A 77 -13.99 -13.07 -19.53
CA GLN A 77 -13.51 -12.24 -20.64
C GLN A 77 -13.04 -10.86 -20.18
N ALA A 78 -13.44 -10.39 -19.00
CA ALA A 78 -13.03 -9.10 -18.49
C ALA A 78 -11.51 -9.00 -18.28
N LEU A 79 -10.82 -10.12 -18.03
CA LEU A 79 -9.35 -10.14 -17.92
C LEU A 79 -8.64 -9.75 -19.22
N ASN A 80 -9.27 -9.94 -20.39
CA ASN A 80 -8.72 -9.55 -21.70
C ASN A 80 -8.60 -8.02 -21.85
N LYS A 81 -9.26 -7.23 -20.99
CA LYS A 81 -9.14 -5.76 -20.96
C LYS A 81 -7.84 -5.28 -20.29
N ILE A 82 -7.08 -6.17 -19.67
CA ILE A 82 -5.80 -5.82 -19.07
C ILE A 82 -4.72 -5.86 -20.13
N ILE A 83 -4.07 -4.72 -20.35
CA ILE A 83 -2.93 -4.57 -21.25
C ILE A 83 -1.69 -4.35 -20.38
N LEU A 84 -0.70 -5.22 -20.51
CA LEU A 84 0.53 -5.10 -19.75
C LEU A 84 1.45 -4.04 -20.37
N ILE A 85 1.94 -3.15 -19.54
CA ILE A 85 3.01 -2.19 -19.88
C ILE A 85 4.25 -2.61 -19.12
N GLU A 86 5.33 -2.93 -19.83
CA GLU A 86 6.59 -3.29 -19.19
C GLU A 86 7.27 -2.05 -18.62
N GLY A 87 7.73 -2.14 -17.35
CA GLY A 87 8.45 -1.05 -16.69
C GLY A 87 8.59 -1.26 -15.19
N ASP A 88 9.43 -0.44 -14.57
CA ASP A 88 9.67 -0.41 -13.12
C ASP A 88 9.65 1.05 -12.64
N ILE A 89 8.79 1.35 -11.69
CA ILE A 89 8.63 2.70 -11.11
C ILE A 89 9.93 3.26 -10.52
N ALA A 90 10.90 2.42 -10.17
CA ALA A 90 12.19 2.85 -9.65
C ALA A 90 13.18 3.28 -10.75
N MET A 91 12.83 3.12 -12.03
CA MET A 91 13.65 3.54 -13.16
C MET A 91 13.25 4.94 -13.64
N LEU A 92 14.15 5.59 -14.40
CA LEU A 92 13.81 6.85 -15.10
C LEU A 92 12.71 6.58 -16.12
N GLU A 93 11.78 7.52 -16.29
CA GLU A 93 10.59 7.38 -17.11
C GLU A 93 9.83 6.07 -16.82
N MET A 94 9.96 5.56 -15.59
CA MET A 94 9.41 4.27 -15.14
C MET A 94 9.86 3.08 -16.01
N GLY A 95 10.93 3.18 -16.77
CA GLY A 95 11.41 2.15 -17.71
C GLY A 95 10.42 1.83 -18.83
N ILE A 96 9.43 2.67 -19.08
CA ILE A 96 8.39 2.45 -20.10
C ILE A 96 8.96 2.81 -21.47
N SER A 97 8.74 1.94 -22.47
CA SER A 97 9.17 2.19 -23.85
C SER A 97 8.52 3.47 -24.42
N LYS A 98 9.21 4.14 -25.35
CA LYS A 98 8.63 5.35 -25.99
C LYS A 98 7.32 5.04 -26.71
N THR A 99 7.20 3.86 -27.32
CA THR A 99 5.97 3.40 -27.98
C THR A 99 4.82 3.29 -26.98
N ASP A 100 5.05 2.66 -25.83
CA ASP A 100 4.03 2.51 -24.80
C ASP A 100 3.68 3.86 -24.16
N GLN A 101 4.67 4.77 -23.98
CA GLN A 101 4.40 6.14 -23.50
C GLN A 101 3.42 6.86 -24.44
N GLU A 102 3.60 6.78 -25.77
CA GLU A 102 2.71 7.40 -26.74
C GLU A 102 1.29 6.77 -26.72
N ILE A 103 1.18 5.45 -26.56
CA ILE A 103 -0.11 4.78 -26.35
C ILE A 103 -0.80 5.30 -25.09
N LEU A 104 -0.07 5.40 -23.97
CA LEU A 104 -0.62 5.90 -22.72
C LEU A 104 -1.07 7.37 -22.84
N LYS A 105 -0.29 8.23 -23.49
CA LYS A 105 -0.64 9.64 -23.73
C LYS A 105 -1.91 9.80 -24.58
N ASP A 106 -2.14 8.90 -25.53
CA ASP A 106 -3.29 8.96 -26.42
C ASP A 106 -4.57 8.36 -25.82
N LYS A 107 -4.44 7.26 -25.10
CA LYS A 107 -5.58 6.43 -24.68
C LYS A 107 -6.02 6.63 -23.23
N VAL A 108 -5.12 6.98 -22.31
CA VAL A 108 -5.44 6.99 -20.88
C VAL A 108 -6.30 8.18 -20.49
N THR A 109 -7.34 7.90 -19.73
CA THR A 109 -8.27 8.89 -19.19
C THR A 109 -8.20 9.00 -17.66
N ILE A 110 -7.75 7.93 -16.98
CA ILE A 110 -7.61 7.89 -15.54
C ILE A 110 -6.26 7.26 -15.18
N VAL A 111 -5.48 7.92 -14.33
CA VAL A 111 -4.26 7.37 -13.75
C VAL A 111 -4.55 6.96 -12.30
N MET A 112 -4.16 5.74 -11.93
CA MET A 112 -4.21 5.25 -10.54
C MET A 112 -2.82 4.79 -10.11
N HIS A 113 -2.17 5.56 -9.24
CA HIS A 113 -0.82 5.28 -8.75
C HIS A 113 -0.88 4.64 -7.37
N SER A 114 -0.78 3.30 -7.34
CA SER A 114 -0.77 2.48 -6.12
C SER A 114 0.61 1.87 -5.81
N ALA A 115 1.55 1.99 -6.73
CA ALA A 115 2.89 1.42 -6.54
C ALA A 115 3.69 2.20 -5.51
N ALA A 116 4.29 1.49 -4.56
CA ALA A 116 5.20 2.04 -3.56
C ALA A 116 6.00 0.91 -2.89
N THR A 117 7.17 1.23 -2.34
CA THR A 117 7.73 0.41 -1.26
C THR A 117 7.10 0.84 0.06
N VAL A 118 6.66 -0.15 0.84
CA VAL A 118 6.07 0.04 2.17
C VAL A 118 6.99 -0.46 3.29
N SER A 119 8.24 -0.77 2.97
CA SER A 119 9.27 -1.15 3.93
C SER A 119 9.68 0.05 4.77
N PHE A 120 9.69 -0.10 6.09
CA PHE A 120 10.10 0.96 7.01
C PHE A 120 11.62 1.05 7.19
N THR A 121 12.35 0.06 6.70
CA THR A 121 13.81 -0.06 6.79
C THR A 121 14.51 0.18 5.44
N GLU A 122 13.79 0.63 4.42
CA GLU A 122 14.39 0.94 3.13
C GLU A 122 15.43 2.05 3.24
N PRO A 123 16.60 1.91 2.59
CA PRO A 123 17.54 3.03 2.42
C PRO A 123 16.84 4.22 1.75
N LEU A 124 17.24 5.45 2.14
CA LEU A 124 16.60 6.67 1.62
C LEU A 124 16.59 6.72 0.09
N LYS A 125 17.66 6.33 -0.58
CA LYS A 125 17.76 6.31 -2.05
C LYS A 125 16.69 5.42 -2.68
N VAL A 126 16.48 4.23 -2.14
CA VAL A 126 15.47 3.29 -2.64
C VAL A 126 14.07 3.86 -2.43
N ALA A 127 13.79 4.38 -1.22
CA ALA A 127 12.51 4.99 -0.90
C ALA A 127 12.22 6.23 -1.78
N VAL A 128 13.21 7.11 -1.99
CA VAL A 128 13.08 8.29 -2.87
C VAL A 128 12.81 7.88 -4.31
N ASN A 129 13.58 6.94 -4.86
CA ASN A 129 13.38 6.50 -6.24
C ASN A 129 12.02 5.85 -6.46
N THR A 130 11.55 5.07 -5.47
CA THR A 130 10.31 4.29 -5.59
C THR A 130 9.07 5.09 -5.24
N ASN A 131 9.09 5.92 -4.18
CA ASN A 131 7.89 6.59 -3.66
C ASN A 131 7.78 8.07 -4.05
N LEU A 132 8.88 8.71 -4.43
CA LEU A 132 8.91 10.14 -4.70
C LEU A 132 9.22 10.43 -6.17
N ARG A 133 10.35 9.96 -6.70
CA ARG A 133 10.70 10.18 -8.10
C ARG A 133 9.67 9.55 -9.06
N SER A 134 9.18 8.35 -8.74
CA SER A 134 8.13 7.69 -9.54
C SER A 134 6.88 8.57 -9.68
N VAL A 135 6.50 9.30 -8.63
CA VAL A 135 5.36 10.24 -8.69
C VAL A 135 5.68 11.41 -9.61
N ARG A 136 6.88 11.96 -9.54
CA ARG A 136 7.32 13.01 -10.45
C ARG A 136 7.29 12.55 -11.91
N GLU A 137 7.89 11.40 -12.22
CA GLU A 137 7.91 10.84 -13.58
C GLU A 137 6.50 10.58 -14.10
N LEU A 138 5.61 10.05 -13.23
CA LEU A 138 4.22 9.79 -13.59
C LEU A 138 3.42 11.09 -13.82
N ILE A 139 3.67 12.12 -13.03
CA ILE A 139 3.09 13.47 -13.25
C ILE A 139 3.56 14.02 -14.60
N CYS A 140 4.84 13.90 -14.93
CA CYS A 140 5.37 14.33 -16.22
C CYS A 140 4.65 13.62 -17.38
N LEU A 141 4.51 12.30 -17.31
CA LEU A 141 3.76 11.54 -18.33
C LEU A 141 2.28 11.95 -18.38
N ALA A 142 1.65 12.18 -17.22
CA ALA A 142 0.24 12.53 -17.11
C ALA A 142 -0.07 13.93 -17.72
N LYS A 143 0.88 14.87 -17.67
CA LYS A 143 0.74 16.19 -18.32
C LYS A 143 0.62 16.12 -19.84
N ASP A 144 1.19 15.09 -20.44
CA ASP A 144 1.14 14.86 -21.88
C ASP A 144 -0.08 14.03 -22.31
N MET A 145 -0.89 13.51 -21.38
CA MET A 145 -2.09 12.72 -21.67
C MET A 145 -3.21 13.63 -22.20
N LYS A 146 -3.70 13.35 -23.42
CA LYS A 146 -4.65 14.19 -24.13
C LYS A 146 -6.03 14.26 -23.47
N ASN A 147 -6.45 13.17 -22.83
CA ASN A 147 -7.82 12.98 -22.36
C ASN A 147 -7.90 12.70 -20.85
N LEU A 148 -6.89 13.10 -20.07
CA LEU A 148 -6.82 12.81 -18.65
C LEU A 148 -7.95 13.50 -17.88
N GLN A 149 -8.77 12.71 -17.20
CA GLN A 149 -9.89 13.17 -16.37
C GLN A 149 -9.59 13.12 -14.89
N SER A 150 -8.73 12.18 -14.45
CA SER A 150 -8.34 12.04 -13.04
C SER A 150 -6.96 11.41 -12.86
N PHE A 151 -6.23 11.93 -11.88
CA PHE A 151 -4.95 11.38 -11.42
C PHE A 151 -5.06 11.04 -9.94
N VAL A 152 -5.17 9.75 -9.61
CA VAL A 152 -5.32 9.25 -8.24
C VAL A 152 -3.98 8.79 -7.71
N HIS A 153 -3.51 9.42 -6.62
CA HIS A 153 -2.31 9.02 -5.88
C HIS A 153 -2.69 8.36 -4.56
N ILE A 154 -2.33 7.09 -4.36
CA ILE A 154 -2.50 6.43 -3.07
C ILE A 154 -1.30 6.75 -2.18
N SER A 155 -1.55 7.61 -1.18
CA SER A 155 -0.61 7.99 -0.14
C SER A 155 -0.80 7.12 1.12
N THR A 156 -0.75 7.70 2.29
CA THR A 156 -1.04 7.06 3.58
C THR A 156 -1.55 8.07 4.60
N ALA A 157 -2.43 7.64 5.49
CA ALA A 157 -2.85 8.45 6.63
C ALA A 157 -1.68 8.83 7.57
N PHE A 158 -0.58 8.07 7.48
CA PHE A 158 0.60 8.25 8.34
C PHE A 158 1.68 9.15 7.72
N ALA A 159 1.44 9.78 6.56
CA ALA A 159 2.41 10.68 5.93
C ALA A 159 2.87 11.81 6.87
N ASN A 160 1.96 12.30 7.72
CA ASN A 160 2.23 13.32 8.73
C ASN A 160 1.79 12.85 10.13
N TRP A 161 2.24 11.67 10.53
CA TRP A 161 1.86 10.97 11.76
C TRP A 161 2.07 11.77 13.05
N PHE A 162 2.94 12.77 13.03
CA PHE A 162 3.25 13.65 14.18
C PHE A 162 2.18 14.73 14.42
N GLU A 163 1.23 14.88 13.50
CA GLU A 163 0.07 15.75 13.69
C GLU A 163 -1.01 15.00 14.49
N LEU A 164 -1.50 15.64 15.58
CA LEU A 164 -2.49 15.02 16.46
C LEU A 164 -3.87 14.87 15.79
N ASN A 165 -4.22 15.84 14.94
CA ASN A 165 -5.47 15.86 14.19
C ASN A 165 -5.15 16.05 12.72
N VAL A 166 -4.99 14.96 11.99
CA VAL A 166 -4.69 15.01 10.56
C VAL A 166 -5.94 15.39 9.77
N LYS A 167 -5.85 16.48 9.00
CA LYS A 167 -6.93 16.99 8.16
C LYS A 167 -6.79 16.52 6.71
N GLU A 168 -7.86 16.71 5.94
CA GLU A 168 -7.88 16.47 4.49
C GLU A 168 -7.14 17.59 3.75
N GLU A 169 -5.85 17.73 4.09
CA GLU A 169 -4.95 18.72 3.49
C GLU A 169 -3.56 18.12 3.25
N VAL A 170 -2.81 18.72 2.35
CA VAL A 170 -1.38 18.43 2.17
C VAL A 170 -0.59 19.37 3.07
N TYR A 171 0.12 18.80 4.02
CA TYR A 171 0.99 19.52 4.94
C TYR A 171 2.28 19.96 4.24
N PRO A 172 2.74 21.20 4.45
CA PRO A 172 3.95 21.67 3.80
C PRO A 172 5.18 20.92 4.31
N SER A 173 6.05 20.57 3.38
CA SER A 173 7.39 20.05 3.68
C SER A 173 8.38 21.17 3.82
N ILE A 174 9.37 21.01 4.71
CA ILE A 174 10.53 21.92 4.82
C ILE A 174 11.55 21.70 3.69
N TYR A 175 11.50 20.55 3.04
CA TYR A 175 12.37 20.23 1.91
C TYR A 175 11.59 20.29 0.60
N ASP A 176 12.24 20.79 -0.44
CA ASP A 176 11.74 20.68 -1.80
C ASP A 176 11.84 19.22 -2.25
N PRO A 177 10.76 18.60 -2.77
CA PRO A 177 10.80 17.24 -3.25
C PRO A 177 11.84 17.01 -4.36
N ASP A 178 12.04 17.96 -5.27
CA ASP A 178 13.00 17.82 -6.37
C ASP A 178 14.43 17.86 -5.86
N ASP A 179 14.74 18.70 -4.86
CA ASP A 179 16.06 18.74 -4.21
C ASP A 179 16.39 17.39 -3.55
N ILE A 180 15.41 16.75 -2.90
CA ILE A 180 15.60 15.42 -2.28
C ILE A 180 15.82 14.34 -3.35
N ILE A 181 15.13 14.40 -4.48
CA ILE A 181 15.35 13.48 -5.60
C ILE A 181 16.77 13.66 -6.16
N GLU A 182 17.20 14.90 -6.37
CA GLU A 182 18.52 15.21 -6.91
C GLU A 182 19.63 14.76 -5.95
N LEU A 183 19.50 15.07 -4.68
CA LEU A 183 20.43 14.68 -3.63
C LEU A 183 20.56 13.14 -3.54
N ALA A 184 19.45 12.41 -3.57
CA ALA A 184 19.45 10.96 -3.56
C ALA A 184 20.15 10.34 -4.79
N ASN A 185 20.11 11.03 -5.94
CA ASN A 185 20.79 10.57 -7.16
C ASN A 185 22.28 10.90 -7.19
N ARG A 186 22.68 12.04 -6.62
CA ARG A 186 24.07 12.53 -6.67
C ARG A 186 24.97 11.97 -5.58
N LEU A 187 24.43 11.70 -4.39
CA LEU A 187 25.26 11.25 -3.26
C LEU A 187 25.52 9.74 -3.30
N PRO A 188 26.71 9.28 -2.90
CA PRO A 188 26.99 7.88 -2.61
C PRO A 188 26.07 7.36 -1.51
N ASP A 189 25.71 6.09 -1.59
CA ASP A 189 24.78 5.45 -0.65
C ASP A 189 25.24 5.52 0.81
N GLU A 190 26.54 5.36 1.05
CA GLU A 190 27.11 5.46 2.39
C GLU A 190 26.91 6.87 3.00
N THR A 191 27.15 7.92 2.22
CA THR A 191 26.95 9.30 2.67
C THR A 191 25.49 9.57 2.93
N LEU A 192 24.62 9.15 1.99
CA LEU A 192 23.18 9.33 2.10
C LEU A 192 22.60 8.64 3.34
N ASN A 193 23.05 7.42 3.63
CA ASN A 193 22.62 6.69 4.82
C ASN A 193 23.05 7.39 6.12
N LYS A 194 24.24 7.98 6.18
CA LYS A 194 24.71 8.74 7.34
C LYS A 194 23.89 9.99 7.62
N ILE A 195 23.44 10.70 6.58
CA ILE A 195 22.67 11.94 6.72
C ILE A 195 21.15 11.71 6.74
N THR A 196 20.67 10.52 6.42
CA THR A 196 19.25 10.18 6.44
C THR A 196 18.52 10.60 7.71
N PRO A 197 19.03 10.35 8.94
CA PRO A 197 18.35 10.78 10.16
C PRO A 197 18.10 12.30 10.25
N ILE A 198 18.95 13.11 9.63
CA ILE A 198 18.81 14.58 9.59
C ILE A 198 17.60 14.96 8.72
N PHE A 199 17.47 14.33 7.53
CA PHE A 199 16.35 14.59 6.63
C PHE A 199 15.01 14.09 7.17
N LEU A 200 15.02 12.96 7.86
CA LEU A 200 13.79 12.41 8.44
C LEU A 200 13.13 13.38 9.44
N GLY A 201 13.93 14.13 10.21
CA GLY A 201 13.39 15.08 11.20
C GLY A 201 12.34 14.43 12.11
N LYS A 202 11.06 14.80 11.96
CA LYS A 202 9.94 14.22 12.73
C LYS A 202 9.44 12.89 12.17
N HIS A 203 9.81 12.51 10.94
CA HIS A 203 9.35 11.25 10.36
C HIS A 203 10.07 10.04 10.98
N VAL A 204 9.31 8.97 11.24
CA VAL A 204 9.84 7.75 11.89
C VAL A 204 10.64 6.86 10.95
N ASN A 205 10.49 7.04 9.63
CA ASN A 205 11.15 6.24 8.60
C ASN A 205 11.10 6.92 7.23
N THR A 206 11.84 6.36 6.29
CA THR A 206 11.92 6.85 4.90
C THR A 206 10.59 6.73 4.15
N TYR A 207 9.72 5.77 4.52
CA TYR A 207 8.41 5.61 3.92
C TYR A 207 7.50 6.82 4.18
N THR A 208 7.29 7.19 5.45
CA THR A 208 6.43 8.34 5.80
C THR A 208 6.99 9.65 5.26
N PHE A 209 8.32 9.81 5.28
CA PHE A 209 9.01 10.96 4.71
C PHE A 209 8.77 11.11 3.22
N THR A 210 9.02 10.05 2.44
CA THR A 210 8.86 10.10 0.97
C THR A 210 7.40 10.22 0.54
N LYS A 211 6.45 9.64 1.29
CA LYS A 211 5.01 9.82 1.03
C LYS A 211 4.56 11.26 1.29
N SER A 212 5.03 11.90 2.36
CA SER A 212 4.74 13.32 2.62
C SER A 212 5.29 14.22 1.51
N LEU A 213 6.51 13.98 1.04
CA LEU A 213 7.08 14.72 -0.09
C LEU A 213 6.31 14.49 -1.40
N ALA A 214 5.86 13.26 -1.65
CA ALA A 214 5.07 12.93 -2.83
C ALA A 214 3.71 13.67 -2.85
N GLU A 215 3.05 13.83 -1.69
CA GLU A 215 1.85 14.67 -1.59
C GLU A 215 2.14 16.12 -1.98
N ASN A 216 3.31 16.66 -1.62
CA ASN A 216 3.70 18.02 -2.01
C ASN A 216 3.96 18.15 -3.52
N LEU A 217 4.52 17.14 -4.19
CA LEU A 217 4.60 17.10 -5.66
C LEU A 217 3.20 17.15 -6.29
N VAL A 218 2.27 16.30 -5.83
CA VAL A 218 0.90 16.27 -6.34
C VAL A 218 0.19 17.61 -6.12
N LYS A 219 0.38 18.26 -4.97
CA LYS A 219 -0.22 19.58 -4.64
C LYS A 219 0.24 20.70 -5.56
N ARG A 220 1.46 20.62 -6.09
CA ARG A 220 2.00 21.62 -7.03
C ARG A 220 1.25 21.65 -8.36
N GLU A 221 0.62 20.56 -8.75
CA GLU A 221 0.00 20.34 -10.04
C GLU A 221 -1.44 20.82 -10.07
N LYS A 222 -1.63 22.12 -10.04
CA LYS A 222 -2.97 22.74 -9.97
C LYS A 222 -3.83 22.55 -11.24
N ASN A 223 -3.20 22.27 -12.36
CA ASN A 223 -3.89 22.05 -13.65
C ASN A 223 -4.24 20.58 -13.91
N LEU A 224 -3.73 19.65 -13.10
CA LEU A 224 -4.10 18.24 -13.18
C LEU A 224 -5.24 17.94 -12.21
N PRO A 225 -6.21 17.12 -12.62
CA PRO A 225 -7.33 16.70 -11.77
C PRO A 225 -6.87 15.65 -10.75
N THR A 226 -6.10 16.10 -9.77
CA THR A 226 -5.40 15.23 -8.81
C THR A 226 -6.27 14.88 -7.60
N ILE A 227 -6.17 13.63 -7.17
CA ILE A 227 -6.85 13.06 -6.01
C ILE A 227 -5.81 12.32 -5.17
N ILE A 228 -5.80 12.55 -3.87
CA ILE A 228 -4.94 11.84 -2.91
C ILE A 228 -5.83 10.97 -2.01
N ILE A 229 -5.62 9.66 -2.04
CA ILE A 229 -6.25 8.72 -1.12
C ILE A 229 -5.25 8.42 0.00
N LYS A 230 -5.67 8.56 1.24
CA LYS A 230 -4.84 8.37 2.44
C LYS A 230 -5.36 7.20 3.28
N PRO A 231 -4.99 5.94 2.91
CA PRO A 231 -5.39 4.79 3.72
C PRO A 231 -4.64 4.75 5.04
N SER A 232 -5.30 4.28 6.09
CA SER A 232 -4.67 3.82 7.32
C SER A 232 -4.04 2.43 7.13
N MET A 233 -3.93 1.61 8.17
CA MET A 233 -3.40 0.25 8.02
C MET A 233 -4.40 -0.63 7.28
N VAL A 234 -4.08 -0.95 6.02
CA VAL A 234 -4.96 -1.76 5.17
C VAL A 234 -4.82 -3.23 5.52
N GLY A 235 -5.96 -3.90 5.75
CA GLY A 235 -6.03 -5.30 6.10
C GLY A 235 -6.94 -6.12 5.22
N ALA A 236 -7.33 -7.31 5.71
CA ALA A 236 -8.20 -8.23 4.99
C ALA A 236 -9.52 -7.59 4.60
N SER A 237 -10.10 -8.04 3.48
CA SER A 237 -11.44 -7.64 3.05
C SER A 237 -12.52 -8.07 4.05
N VAL A 238 -13.55 -7.25 4.20
CA VAL A 238 -14.74 -7.61 5.00
C VAL A 238 -15.75 -8.38 4.16
N SER A 239 -15.91 -8.04 2.89
CA SER A 239 -16.90 -8.64 2.01
C SER A 239 -16.37 -9.04 0.64
N GLU A 240 -15.58 -8.22 -0.01
CA GLU A 240 -15.19 -8.40 -1.41
C GLU A 240 -13.67 -8.44 -1.64
N PRO A 241 -13.19 -9.26 -2.62
CA PRO A 241 -13.93 -10.20 -3.48
C PRO A 241 -14.46 -11.42 -2.73
N HIS A 242 -13.94 -11.74 -1.58
CA HIS A 242 -14.47 -12.69 -0.60
C HIS A 242 -14.00 -12.33 0.81
N VAL A 243 -14.79 -12.71 1.80
CA VAL A 243 -14.54 -12.40 3.20
C VAL A 243 -13.17 -12.90 3.67
N GLY A 244 -12.41 -12.03 4.33
CA GLY A 244 -11.13 -12.36 4.94
C GLY A 244 -9.96 -12.49 3.96
N TRP A 245 -10.14 -12.14 2.67
CA TRP A 245 -9.04 -12.25 1.71
C TRP A 245 -7.89 -11.30 2.06
N ILE A 246 -6.70 -11.87 2.11
CA ILE A 246 -5.43 -11.18 2.27
C ILE A 246 -4.31 -12.03 1.68
N ASP A 247 -3.36 -11.41 1.00
CA ASP A 247 -2.18 -12.08 0.44
C ASP A 247 -0.86 -11.41 0.84
N SER A 248 -0.93 -10.53 1.82
CA SER A 248 0.23 -9.79 2.31
C SER A 248 0.39 -9.97 3.82
N LEU A 249 1.57 -10.38 4.24
CA LEU A 249 1.97 -10.41 5.66
C LEU A 249 2.53 -9.05 6.13
N MET A 250 2.13 -7.95 5.50
CA MET A 250 2.51 -6.61 5.93
C MET A 250 1.54 -6.07 6.99
N GLY A 251 2.02 -5.09 7.77
CA GLY A 251 1.20 -4.43 8.78
C GLY A 251 0.55 -5.38 9.80
N PRO A 252 -0.73 -5.18 10.11
CA PRO A 252 -1.43 -5.95 11.13
C PRO A 252 -1.51 -7.46 10.86
N ALA A 253 -1.62 -7.89 9.61
CA ALA A 253 -1.71 -9.31 9.25
C ALA A 253 -0.51 -10.11 9.77
N ARG A 254 0.68 -9.49 9.83
CA ARG A 254 1.88 -10.12 10.38
C ARG A 254 1.71 -10.50 11.85
N TYR A 255 1.11 -9.63 12.64
CA TYR A 255 0.89 -9.90 14.07
C TYR A 255 -0.11 -11.04 14.28
N ILE A 256 -1.21 -11.09 13.50
CA ILE A 256 -2.15 -12.22 13.55
C ILE A 256 -1.41 -13.51 13.22
N TYR A 257 -0.71 -13.54 12.08
CA TYR A 257 -0.01 -14.72 11.60
C TYR A 257 0.97 -15.26 12.66
N TYR A 258 1.88 -14.45 13.16
CA TYR A 258 2.86 -14.90 14.13
C TYR A 258 2.28 -15.18 15.53
N THR A 259 1.17 -14.53 15.92
CA THR A 259 0.46 -14.87 17.15
C THR A 259 -0.19 -16.24 17.05
N THR A 260 -0.85 -16.55 15.92
CA THR A 260 -1.49 -17.84 15.69
C THR A 260 -0.50 -18.98 15.53
N GLN A 261 0.69 -18.71 15.02
CA GLN A 261 1.83 -19.64 14.98
C GLN A 261 2.45 -19.89 16.37
N GLY A 262 2.11 -19.08 17.40
CA GLY A 262 2.71 -19.13 18.71
C GLY A 262 4.11 -18.51 18.79
N ILE A 263 4.57 -17.84 17.72
CA ILE A 263 5.87 -17.17 17.65
C ILE A 263 5.82 -15.80 18.34
N PHE A 264 4.81 -14.98 18.05
CA PHE A 264 4.68 -13.64 18.62
C PHE A 264 3.90 -13.71 19.93
N ARG A 265 4.60 -13.60 21.07
CA ARG A 265 4.07 -13.94 22.38
C ARG A 265 4.08 -12.81 23.40
N SER A 266 4.76 -11.71 23.13
CA SER A 266 4.96 -10.61 24.08
C SER A 266 4.85 -9.26 23.40
N VAL A 267 4.10 -8.34 24.00
CA VAL A 267 3.92 -6.96 23.48
C VAL A 267 4.05 -5.97 24.63
N TYR A 268 4.86 -4.94 24.42
CA TYR A 268 4.86 -3.75 25.27
C TYR A 268 3.70 -2.82 24.86
N LEU A 269 2.68 -2.72 25.71
CA LEU A 269 1.48 -1.91 25.48
C LEU A 269 1.18 -1.10 26.77
N PRO A 270 1.88 0.02 27.02
CA PRO A 270 1.71 0.81 28.22
C PRO A 270 0.32 1.44 28.30
N ASN A 271 -0.20 1.92 27.16
CA ASN A 271 -1.56 2.46 27.05
C ASN A 271 -2.54 1.39 26.55
N ARG A 272 -3.36 0.88 27.46
CA ARG A 272 -4.38 -0.15 27.13
C ARG A 272 -5.56 0.41 26.32
N SER A 273 -5.70 1.71 26.25
CA SER A 273 -6.74 2.39 25.44
C SER A 273 -6.21 2.84 24.08
N ALA A 274 -4.95 2.49 23.74
CA ALA A 274 -4.42 2.78 22.41
C ALA A 274 -5.24 2.04 21.35
N ALA A 275 -5.74 2.80 20.38
CA ALA A 275 -6.48 2.30 19.24
C ALA A 275 -5.54 1.98 18.08
N ILE A 276 -5.94 1.03 17.26
CA ILE A 276 -5.39 0.75 15.95
C ILE A 276 -6.36 1.30 14.91
N ASP A 277 -5.84 2.04 13.95
CA ASP A 277 -6.62 2.43 12.79
C ASP A 277 -6.41 1.41 11.67
N PHE A 278 -7.42 0.58 11.48
CA PHE A 278 -7.36 -0.59 10.61
C PHE A 278 -8.53 -0.57 9.63
N VAL A 279 -8.24 -0.44 8.34
CA VAL A 279 -9.26 -0.37 7.29
C VAL A 279 -9.23 -1.61 6.40
N PRO A 280 -10.39 -2.20 6.07
CA PRO A 280 -10.45 -3.29 5.11
C PRO A 280 -10.04 -2.85 3.69
N VAL A 281 -9.39 -3.75 2.94
CA VAL A 281 -8.89 -3.44 1.59
C VAL A 281 -10.02 -3.10 0.61
N ASP A 282 -11.17 -3.75 0.73
CA ASP A 282 -12.35 -3.46 -0.09
C ASP A 282 -12.90 -2.05 0.13
N PHE A 283 -12.86 -1.51 1.35
CA PHE A 283 -13.22 -0.11 1.63
C PHE A 283 -12.24 0.87 0.95
N THR A 284 -10.94 0.60 1.09
CA THR A 284 -9.91 1.42 0.41
C THR A 284 -10.07 1.39 -1.10
N THR A 285 -10.34 0.21 -1.66
CA THR A 285 -10.55 0.02 -3.10
C THR A 285 -11.82 0.72 -3.57
N ASN A 286 -12.94 0.58 -2.85
CA ASN A 286 -14.20 1.24 -3.19
C ASN A 286 -14.05 2.76 -3.17
N LEU A 287 -13.37 3.32 -2.17
CA LEU A 287 -13.06 4.75 -2.12
C LEU A 287 -12.20 5.20 -3.32
N THR A 288 -11.17 4.40 -3.66
CA THR A 288 -10.28 4.70 -4.80
C THR A 288 -11.05 4.73 -6.13
N ILE A 289 -12.06 3.86 -6.29
CA ILE A 289 -12.92 3.83 -7.48
C ILE A 289 -13.95 4.97 -7.46
N ALA A 290 -14.53 5.27 -6.31
CA ALA A 290 -15.55 6.31 -6.19
C ALA A 290 -15.00 7.73 -6.33
N ALA A 291 -13.75 7.96 -5.93
CA ALA A 291 -13.18 9.31 -5.89
C ALA A 291 -13.08 10.02 -7.25
N PRO A 292 -12.66 9.39 -8.38
CA PRO A 292 -12.72 9.99 -9.69
C PRO A 292 -14.14 10.37 -10.14
N TRP A 293 -15.11 9.49 -9.90
CA TRP A 293 -16.52 9.75 -10.17
C TRP A 293 -17.04 10.95 -9.38
N LYS A 294 -16.76 11.00 -8.08
CA LYS A 294 -17.16 12.13 -7.21
C LYS A 294 -16.54 13.43 -7.69
N CYS A 295 -15.26 13.42 -8.02
CA CYS A 295 -14.54 14.57 -8.54
C CYS A 295 -15.21 15.11 -9.84
N GLU A 296 -15.62 14.21 -10.75
CA GLU A 296 -16.31 14.61 -11.99
C GLU A 296 -17.70 15.19 -11.72
N ILE A 297 -18.47 14.61 -10.78
CA ILE A 297 -19.77 15.17 -10.37
C ILE A 297 -19.60 16.57 -9.79
N ASP A 298 -18.60 16.75 -8.93
CA ASP A 298 -18.35 18.04 -8.27
C ASP A 298 -17.91 19.12 -9.28
N LYS A 299 -17.09 18.77 -10.29
CA LYS A 299 -16.75 19.68 -11.39
C LYS A 299 -17.97 20.20 -12.12
N ARG A 300 -18.95 19.35 -12.37
CA ARG A 300 -20.20 19.73 -13.08
C ARG A 300 -21.10 20.64 -12.26
N THR A 301 -21.00 20.55 -10.93
CA THR A 301 -21.85 21.31 -10.00
C THR A 301 -21.18 22.55 -9.44
N ASN A 302 -19.86 22.59 -9.36
CA ASN A 302 -19.09 23.68 -8.77
C ASN A 302 -17.80 23.97 -9.57
N SER A 303 -17.77 25.08 -10.27
CA SER A 303 -16.62 25.50 -11.08
C SER A 303 -15.44 26.10 -10.30
N SER A 304 -15.55 26.30 -8.99
CA SER A 304 -14.48 26.92 -8.15
C SER A 304 -13.61 25.90 -7.40
N MET A 305 -13.55 24.68 -7.88
CA MET A 305 -12.86 23.59 -7.17
C MET A 305 -11.34 23.68 -7.33
N THR A 306 -10.64 23.36 -6.25
CA THR A 306 -9.17 23.35 -6.20
C THR A 306 -8.64 21.93 -5.99
N TYR A 307 -7.55 21.60 -6.69
CA TYR A 307 -6.84 20.31 -6.53
C TYR A 307 -5.66 20.41 -5.57
N PRO A 308 -5.27 19.30 -4.93
CA PRO A 308 -5.87 17.96 -4.99
C PRO A 308 -7.12 17.81 -4.12
N TYR A 309 -8.02 16.89 -4.50
CA TYR A 309 -9.00 16.33 -3.57
C TYR A 309 -8.32 15.34 -2.65
N ILE A 310 -8.69 15.31 -1.37
CA ILE A 310 -8.03 14.44 -0.38
C ILE A 310 -9.11 13.67 0.37
N TYR A 311 -8.95 12.35 0.41
CA TYR A 311 -9.85 11.45 1.11
C TYR A 311 -9.08 10.50 2.02
N PHE A 312 -9.57 10.33 3.24
CA PHE A 312 -9.06 9.30 4.14
C PHE A 312 -9.85 8.00 4.00
N SER A 313 -9.14 6.89 3.91
CA SER A 313 -9.67 5.54 4.10
C SER A 313 -9.22 5.06 5.48
N ALA A 314 -9.97 5.42 6.52
CA ALA A 314 -9.60 5.24 7.92
C ALA A 314 -10.84 4.98 8.77
N THR A 315 -10.67 4.27 9.88
CA THR A 315 -11.76 3.89 10.79
C THR A 315 -11.64 4.51 12.18
N GLY A 316 -10.53 5.17 12.47
CA GLY A 316 -10.15 5.60 13.82
C GLY A 316 -11.15 6.51 14.54
N SER A 317 -11.96 7.29 13.81
CA SER A 317 -13.00 8.15 14.39
C SER A 317 -14.38 7.50 14.47
N VAL A 318 -14.62 6.42 13.70
CA VAL A 318 -15.96 5.83 13.54
C VAL A 318 -16.08 4.48 14.21
N ASN A 319 -15.06 3.62 14.08
CA ASN A 319 -15.07 2.25 14.60
C ASN A 319 -13.69 1.89 15.16
N GLN A 320 -13.44 2.33 16.39
CA GLN A 320 -12.15 2.11 17.04
C GLN A 320 -11.97 0.65 17.49
N LEU A 321 -10.90 0.02 17.00
CA LEU A 321 -10.40 -1.24 17.51
C LEU A 321 -9.22 -0.97 18.44
N LEU A 322 -9.26 -1.45 19.69
CA LEU A 322 -8.14 -1.31 20.61
C LEU A 322 -7.08 -2.38 20.37
N TRP A 323 -5.80 -2.03 20.50
CA TRP A 323 -4.70 -2.98 20.35
C TRP A 323 -4.83 -4.19 21.28
N LYS A 324 -5.31 -3.99 22.53
CA LYS A 324 -5.55 -5.08 23.49
C LYS A 324 -6.55 -6.10 22.96
N ASP A 325 -7.64 -5.61 22.33
CA ASP A 325 -8.72 -6.47 21.81
C ASP A 325 -8.28 -7.15 20.51
N TYR A 326 -7.54 -6.44 19.66
CA TYR A 326 -6.92 -7.00 18.46
C TYR A 326 -6.02 -8.21 18.80
N PHE A 327 -5.11 -8.07 19.77
CA PHE A 327 -4.23 -9.16 20.18
C PHE A 327 -4.97 -10.28 20.90
N LYS A 328 -5.98 -9.96 21.72
CA LYS A 328 -6.84 -10.95 22.36
C LYS A 328 -7.58 -11.78 21.32
N ASN A 329 -8.22 -11.14 20.36
CA ASN A 329 -8.96 -11.81 19.30
C ASN A 329 -8.04 -12.68 18.43
N SER A 330 -6.85 -12.18 18.07
CA SER A 330 -5.84 -12.94 17.32
C SER A 330 -5.42 -14.23 18.04
N ARG A 331 -5.19 -14.14 19.33
CA ARG A 331 -4.86 -15.29 20.18
C ARG A 331 -6.03 -16.30 20.25
N ASP A 332 -7.22 -15.81 20.54
CA ASP A 332 -8.40 -16.66 20.76
C ASP A 332 -8.80 -17.37 19.46
N PHE A 333 -8.71 -16.67 18.33
CA PHE A 333 -8.91 -17.26 17.01
C PHE A 333 -7.85 -18.35 16.70
N GLY A 334 -6.57 -18.08 16.95
CA GLY A 334 -5.49 -19.05 16.75
C GLY A 334 -5.63 -20.31 17.62
N ARG A 335 -6.28 -20.21 18.78
CA ARG A 335 -6.61 -21.37 19.62
C ARG A 335 -7.77 -22.19 19.09
N THR A 336 -8.74 -21.53 18.46
CA THR A 336 -9.93 -22.19 17.90
C THR A 336 -9.59 -22.87 16.56
N ILE A 337 -8.79 -22.21 15.72
CA ILE A 337 -8.37 -22.70 14.41
C ILE A 337 -6.84 -22.61 14.30
N PRO A 338 -6.11 -23.56 14.92
CA PRO A 338 -4.66 -23.52 14.89
C PRO A 338 -4.14 -23.79 13.47
N PRO A 339 -3.13 -23.01 12.99
CA PRO A 339 -2.46 -23.30 11.73
C PRO A 339 -1.78 -24.68 11.75
N LYS A 340 -1.75 -25.39 10.61
CA LYS A 340 -1.14 -26.73 10.50
C LYS A 340 0.35 -26.77 10.93
N ASN A 341 1.06 -25.65 10.74
CA ASN A 341 2.47 -25.47 11.04
C ASN A 341 2.71 -24.58 12.25
N ALA A 342 1.78 -24.54 13.22
CA ALA A 342 1.99 -23.82 14.47
C ALA A 342 3.19 -24.41 15.21
N ILE A 343 4.10 -23.53 15.64
CA ILE A 343 5.34 -23.91 16.35
C ILE A 343 5.06 -24.08 17.84
N TRP A 344 4.14 -23.24 18.35
CA TRP A 344 3.80 -23.24 19.77
C TRP A 344 2.32 -22.92 19.98
N TYR A 345 1.82 -23.16 21.20
CA TYR A 345 0.44 -22.80 21.57
C TYR A 345 0.23 -21.29 21.50
N PRO A 346 -0.81 -20.80 20.78
CA PRO A 346 -1.09 -19.38 20.63
C PRO A 346 -1.31 -18.70 21.98
N GLN A 347 -0.40 -17.82 22.34
CA GLN A 347 -0.44 -17.05 23.57
C GLN A 347 0.19 -15.68 23.33
N ILE A 348 -0.42 -14.62 23.82
CA ILE A 348 0.16 -13.29 23.81
C ILE A 348 -0.02 -12.63 25.18
N ARG A 349 1.03 -12.03 25.67
CA ARG A 349 1.04 -11.28 26.91
C ARG A 349 1.28 -9.82 26.62
N LEU A 350 0.46 -8.98 27.24
CA LEU A 350 0.55 -7.54 27.10
C LEU A 350 1.16 -6.94 28.36
N HIS A 351 2.32 -6.28 28.23
CA HIS A 351 3.07 -5.70 29.35
C HIS A 351 2.88 -4.18 29.41
N LYS A 352 2.64 -3.65 30.60
CA LYS A 352 2.59 -2.20 30.85
C LYS A 352 3.98 -1.58 31.02
N THR A 353 4.97 -2.38 31.39
CA THR A 353 6.36 -1.94 31.62
C THR A 353 7.32 -2.56 30.62
N LYS A 354 8.36 -1.82 30.24
CA LYS A 354 9.44 -2.33 29.37
C LYS A 354 10.18 -3.51 30.03
N ILE A 355 10.42 -3.42 31.35
CA ILE A 355 11.13 -4.48 32.09
C ILE A 355 10.37 -5.79 32.01
N GLY A 356 9.05 -5.78 32.31
CA GLY A 356 8.22 -6.98 32.22
C GLY A 356 8.18 -7.57 30.81
N HIS A 357 8.14 -6.70 29.78
CA HIS A 357 8.23 -7.13 28.38
C HIS A 357 9.58 -7.80 28.07
N HIS A 358 10.71 -7.18 28.44
CA HIS A 358 12.04 -7.75 28.18
C HIS A 358 12.27 -9.08 28.89
N ILE A 359 11.81 -9.21 30.16
CA ILE A 359 11.88 -10.48 30.88
C ILE A 359 11.06 -11.56 30.15
N ASP A 360 9.84 -11.24 29.75
CA ASP A 360 8.97 -12.19 29.03
C ASP A 360 9.57 -12.59 27.67
N VAL A 361 10.15 -11.66 26.91
CA VAL A 361 10.86 -11.93 25.65
C VAL A 361 12.08 -12.83 25.92
N ALA A 362 12.87 -12.55 26.95
CA ALA A 362 14.02 -13.39 27.29
C ALA A 362 13.59 -14.83 27.59
N LEU A 363 12.55 -15.02 28.41
CA LEU A 363 12.06 -16.35 28.82
C LEU A 363 11.35 -17.10 27.68
N THR A 364 10.67 -16.40 26.78
CA THR A 364 9.80 -17.04 25.79
C THR A 364 10.38 -17.10 24.38
N HIS A 365 11.41 -16.32 24.08
CA HIS A 365 12.07 -16.27 22.77
C HIS A 365 13.56 -16.62 22.87
N PHE A 366 14.35 -15.82 23.59
CA PHE A 366 15.81 -16.00 23.60
C PHE A 366 16.25 -17.31 24.27
N ILE A 367 15.76 -17.62 25.47
CA ILE A 367 16.17 -18.87 26.19
C ILE A 367 15.78 -20.11 25.37
N PRO A 368 14.53 -20.27 24.86
CA PRO A 368 14.19 -21.40 24.01
C PRO A 368 15.00 -21.46 22.70
N ALA A 369 15.34 -20.32 22.09
CA ALA A 369 16.17 -20.28 20.89
C ALA A 369 17.58 -20.79 21.17
N TYR A 370 18.26 -20.29 22.22
CA TYR A 370 19.58 -20.77 22.63
C TYR A 370 19.58 -22.26 23.01
N LEU A 371 18.54 -22.74 23.70
CA LEU A 371 18.44 -24.17 24.05
C LEU A 371 18.28 -25.03 22.78
N ASN A 372 17.50 -24.58 21.80
CA ASN A 372 17.35 -25.27 20.51
C ASN A 372 18.66 -25.31 19.75
N ASP A 373 19.42 -24.22 19.71
CA ASP A 373 20.72 -24.17 19.04
C ASP A 373 21.74 -25.05 19.74
N LEU A 374 21.72 -25.08 21.06
CA LEU A 374 22.58 -26.00 21.83
C LEU A 374 22.26 -27.49 21.48
N VAL A 375 20.97 -27.83 21.41
CA VAL A 375 20.54 -29.19 21.02
C VAL A 375 20.92 -29.48 19.57
N ALA A 376 20.77 -28.51 18.64
CA ALA A 376 21.18 -28.65 17.25
C ALA A 376 22.69 -28.89 17.11
N LYS A 377 23.53 -28.12 17.85
CA LYS A 377 24.98 -28.30 17.91
C LYS A 377 25.37 -29.69 18.44
N ILE A 378 24.71 -30.18 19.50
CA ILE A 378 24.95 -31.52 20.07
C ILE A 378 24.62 -32.61 19.02
N LYS A 379 23.57 -32.40 18.19
CA LYS A 379 23.17 -33.32 17.13
C LYS A 379 23.95 -33.15 15.82
N GLY A 380 24.98 -32.30 15.78
CA GLY A 380 25.77 -32.01 14.55
C GLY A 380 24.99 -31.25 13.47
N GLN A 381 23.89 -30.58 13.82
CA GLN A 381 23.08 -29.76 12.92
C GLN A 381 23.52 -28.30 13.01
N LYS A 382 23.29 -27.55 11.91
CA LYS A 382 23.58 -26.10 11.89
C LYS A 382 22.64 -25.36 12.85
N ALA A 383 23.20 -24.52 13.73
CA ALA A 383 22.43 -23.62 14.58
C ALA A 383 21.67 -22.60 13.72
N ILE A 384 20.47 -22.20 14.13
CA ILE A 384 19.57 -21.33 13.36
C ILE A 384 19.72 -19.86 13.79
N PHE A 385 20.12 -19.61 15.05
CA PHE A 385 20.14 -18.28 15.65
C PHE A 385 21.57 -17.72 15.91
N ASP A 386 22.61 -18.40 15.42
CA ASP A 386 24.03 -17.96 15.54
C ASP A 386 24.46 -17.04 14.35
N GLU A 387 23.53 -16.54 13.52
CA GLU A 387 23.80 -15.60 12.44
C GLU A 387 23.23 -14.20 12.75
#